data_9444713ac5932f2ed6b19152fe78d64b
#
_entry.id   9444713ac5932f2ed6b19152fe78d64b
#
_cell.length_a   1.000
_cell.length_b   1.000
_cell.length_c   1.000
_cell.angle_alpha   90.00
_cell.angle_beta   90.00
_cell.angle_gamma   90.00
#
_symmetry.space_group_name_H-M   'P 1'
#
loop_
_entity.id
_entity.type
_entity.pdbx_description
1 polymer ?
#
loop_
_entity_poly.entity_id
_entity_poly.type
_entity_poly.pdbx_seq_one_letter_code
_entity_poly.pdbx_strand_id
1 'polypeptide(L)'
;MDQVIAEADAKDATAAAGGKFKSVSCAPKDETDPNISETKDFSCYSSKSLDKLKSLWNKRHPDQKIQDTDPRAIWSALKNNMSRVCHQEACWLRQNFASAGMDKEMLHYTFAPQAPKAWKKNIHEWLSSIDIANSLKQYEHAVPSFLFIGPSPIDFDEVLDDGQCVWDELCKFDIMKHVKNGKQKIGIVFNTDPHDKPGEHWISMFIDVRAKVIFFFDSTGDKPQRLIRTFMKMVKEQGDANGIPFKEYINDVSHQRNDSECGVFAIFMIIHMLLGKMTVHDFLDKKKKLTDKYMQRFRRKFFNVDEKVPTPNVDF
;
A
#
# COMPACT_ATOMS: atom_id res chain seq x y z
N MET A 1 6.74 14.76 13.67
CA MET A 1 5.81 13.67 14.08
C MET A 1 4.41 14.20 14.32
N ASP A 2 4.25 15.35 14.98
CA ASP A 2 2.93 15.97 15.22
C ASP A 2 2.21 16.41 13.95
N GLN A 3 2.89 16.84 12.91
CA GLN A 3 2.31 17.18 11.62
C GLN A 3 1.74 15.95 10.87
N VAL A 4 2.42 14.81 10.93
CA VAL A 4 1.93 13.55 10.30
C VAL A 4 0.74 12.99 11.07
N ILE A 5 0.70 13.18 12.39
CA ILE A 5 -0.44 12.81 13.23
C ILE A 5 -1.62 13.75 12.98
N ALA A 6 -1.38 15.07 12.87
CA ALA A 6 -2.42 16.07 12.62
C ALA A 6 -3.09 15.93 11.25
N GLU A 7 -2.35 15.53 10.20
CA GLU A 7 -2.94 15.29 8.87
C GLU A 7 -3.83 14.04 8.83
N ALA A 8 -3.54 13.02 9.63
CA ALA A 8 -4.40 11.84 9.75
C ALA A 8 -5.70 12.16 10.51
N ASP A 9 -5.62 12.98 11.57
CA ASP A 9 -6.77 13.35 12.39
C ASP A 9 -7.69 14.38 11.69
N ALA A 10 -7.14 15.25 10.84
CA ALA A 10 -7.94 16.25 10.12
C ALA A 10 -8.87 15.64 9.04
N LYS A 11 -8.54 14.48 8.48
CA LYS A 11 -9.39 13.79 7.49
C LYS A 11 -10.57 13.05 8.11
N ASP A 12 -10.48 12.62 9.36
CA ASP A 12 -11.60 11.98 10.07
C ASP A 12 -12.67 13.00 10.53
N ALA A 13 -12.29 14.26 10.73
CA ALA A 13 -13.21 15.29 11.25
C ALA A 13 -14.18 15.87 10.20
N THR A 14 -13.92 15.74 8.89
CA THR A 14 -14.76 16.32 7.82
C THR A 14 -15.91 15.43 7.34
N ALA A 15 -16.03 14.21 7.87
CA ALA A 15 -17.08 13.25 7.50
C ALA A 15 -18.47 13.51 8.14
N ALA A 16 -18.66 14.57 8.91
CA ALA A 16 -19.81 14.74 9.80
C ALA A 16 -21.01 15.54 9.24
N ALA A 17 -21.07 15.86 7.96
CA ALA A 17 -22.20 16.58 7.40
C ALA A 17 -22.83 15.85 6.20
N GLY A 18 -23.84 15.03 6.46
CA GLY A 18 -24.77 14.50 5.46
C GLY A 18 -24.69 13.02 5.16
N GLY A 19 -25.42 12.22 5.96
CA GLY A 19 -25.95 10.87 5.68
C GLY A 19 -25.04 9.82 5.06
N LYS A 20 -24.63 8.82 5.82
CA LYS A 20 -24.28 7.40 5.48
C LYS A 20 -23.40 7.06 4.26
N PHE A 21 -22.83 8.03 3.53
CA PHE A 21 -21.87 7.75 2.45
C PHE A 21 -20.47 7.75 3.04
N LYS A 22 -19.83 6.59 3.06
CA LYS A 22 -18.52 6.43 3.73
C LYS A 22 -17.37 6.86 2.84
N SER A 23 -16.39 7.52 3.43
CA SER A 23 -15.10 7.76 2.82
C SER A 23 -14.39 6.42 2.58
N VAL A 24 -13.71 6.32 1.45
CA VAL A 24 -12.87 5.17 1.07
C VAL A 24 -11.42 5.64 0.98
N SER A 25 -10.48 4.73 1.19
CA SER A 25 -9.07 5.04 0.99
C SER A 25 -8.76 5.16 -0.50
N CYS A 26 -8.17 6.27 -0.89
CA CYS A 26 -7.71 6.54 -2.25
C CYS A 26 -6.22 6.23 -2.44
N ALA A 27 -5.55 5.67 -1.42
CA ALA A 27 -4.13 5.37 -1.53
C ALA A 27 -3.87 4.33 -2.66
N PRO A 28 -2.81 4.50 -3.45
CA PRO A 28 -1.80 5.57 -3.39
C PRO A 28 -2.16 6.85 -4.15
N LYS A 29 -3.29 6.92 -4.86
CA LYS A 29 -3.65 8.03 -5.76
C LYS A 29 -3.62 9.40 -5.10
N ASP A 30 -4.15 9.50 -3.89
CA ASP A 30 -4.17 10.76 -3.13
C ASP A 30 -2.77 11.29 -2.75
N GLU A 31 -1.75 10.44 -2.89
CA GLU A 31 -0.37 10.75 -2.55
C GLU A 31 0.54 10.92 -3.77
N THR A 32 0.16 10.39 -4.92
CA THR A 32 1.04 10.25 -6.10
C THR A 32 0.47 10.83 -7.38
N ASP A 33 -0.87 10.98 -7.52
CA ASP A 33 -1.50 11.48 -8.74
C ASP A 33 -1.80 12.98 -8.63
N PRO A 34 -1.11 13.84 -9.41
CA PRO A 34 -1.36 15.28 -9.41
C PRO A 34 -2.77 15.64 -9.89
N ASN A 35 -3.41 14.80 -10.73
CA ASN A 35 -4.75 15.07 -11.27
C ASN A 35 -5.88 14.83 -10.26
N ILE A 36 -5.57 14.19 -9.11
CA ILE A 36 -6.53 14.03 -8.02
C ILE A 36 -6.71 15.30 -7.18
N SER A 37 -5.80 16.28 -7.32
CA SER A 37 -5.79 17.47 -6.45
C SER A 37 -7.11 18.23 -6.44
N GLU A 38 -7.83 18.31 -7.57
CA GLU A 38 -9.11 19.01 -7.70
C GLU A 38 -10.28 18.31 -7.00
N THR A 39 -10.17 16.99 -6.79
CA THR A 39 -11.27 16.16 -6.26
C THR A 39 -10.93 15.52 -4.91
N LYS A 40 -9.70 15.68 -4.43
CA LYS A 40 -9.14 14.98 -3.27
C LYS A 40 -9.95 15.12 -1.98
N ASP A 41 -10.64 16.22 -1.80
CA ASP A 41 -11.44 16.52 -0.60
C ASP A 41 -12.81 15.82 -0.59
N PHE A 42 -13.26 15.23 -1.72
CA PHE A 42 -14.57 14.58 -1.81
C PHE A 42 -14.60 13.27 -2.58
N SER A 43 -13.60 12.95 -3.42
CA SER A 43 -13.62 11.76 -4.30
C SER A 43 -12.23 11.20 -4.54
N CYS A 44 -12.15 9.86 -4.74
CA CYS A 44 -10.97 9.18 -5.28
C CYS A 44 -10.89 9.25 -6.81
N TYR A 45 -11.95 9.68 -7.48
CA TYR A 45 -11.95 9.86 -8.93
C TYR A 45 -11.36 11.22 -9.30
N SER A 46 -10.49 11.25 -10.31
CA SER A 46 -10.10 12.51 -10.95
C SER A 46 -11.28 13.12 -11.71
N SER A 47 -11.21 14.43 -12.03
CA SER A 47 -12.22 15.11 -12.85
C SER A 47 -12.48 14.35 -14.16
N LYS A 48 -11.43 13.89 -14.85
CA LYS A 48 -11.51 13.06 -16.06
C LYS A 48 -12.25 11.74 -15.81
N SER A 49 -12.01 11.10 -14.67
CA SER A 49 -12.68 9.84 -14.28
C SER A 49 -14.18 10.07 -14.02
N LEU A 50 -14.53 11.17 -13.38
CA LEU A 50 -15.92 11.56 -13.13
C LEU A 50 -16.66 11.87 -14.44
N ASP A 51 -16.04 12.56 -15.38
CA ASP A 51 -16.62 12.79 -16.71
C ASP A 51 -16.87 11.50 -17.49
N LYS A 52 -15.94 10.54 -17.38
CA LYS A 52 -16.11 9.22 -17.97
C LYS A 52 -17.27 8.46 -17.34
N LEU A 53 -17.37 8.46 -16.00
CA LEU A 53 -18.51 7.86 -15.28
C LEU A 53 -19.84 8.50 -15.68
N LYS A 54 -19.91 9.84 -15.75
CA LYS A 54 -21.08 10.59 -16.26
C LYS A 54 -21.46 10.14 -17.67
N SER A 55 -20.49 10.03 -18.56
CA SER A 55 -20.74 9.63 -19.95
C SER A 55 -21.33 8.22 -20.03
N LEU A 56 -20.80 7.27 -19.25
CA LEU A 56 -21.31 5.92 -19.16
C LEU A 56 -22.71 5.86 -18.53
N TRP A 57 -22.93 6.65 -17.47
CA TRP A 57 -24.25 6.80 -16.84
C TRP A 57 -25.28 7.29 -17.85
N ASN A 58 -25.00 8.42 -18.51
CA ASN A 58 -25.90 9.05 -19.47
C ASN A 58 -26.25 8.17 -20.66
N LYS A 59 -25.30 7.33 -21.09
CA LYS A 59 -25.54 6.34 -22.17
C LYS A 59 -26.55 5.28 -21.75
N ARG A 60 -26.55 4.90 -20.49
CA ARG A 60 -27.41 3.84 -19.96
C ARG A 60 -28.74 4.35 -19.41
N HIS A 61 -28.77 5.59 -18.95
CA HIS A 61 -29.94 6.25 -18.34
C HIS A 61 -30.29 7.54 -19.09
N PRO A 62 -30.86 7.42 -20.30
CA PRO A 62 -31.19 8.60 -21.13
C PRO A 62 -32.29 9.49 -20.51
N ASP A 63 -33.09 8.92 -19.61
CA ASP A 63 -34.14 9.57 -18.82
C ASP A 63 -33.62 10.32 -17.57
N GLN A 64 -32.40 10.02 -17.12
CA GLN A 64 -31.79 10.58 -15.91
C GLN A 64 -30.35 11.09 -16.18
N LYS A 65 -30.21 11.84 -17.28
CA LYS A 65 -28.90 12.37 -17.68
C LYS A 65 -28.36 13.42 -16.70
N ILE A 66 -27.08 13.28 -16.37
CA ILE A 66 -26.30 14.27 -15.63
C ILE A 66 -25.78 15.29 -16.65
N GLN A 67 -26.19 16.55 -16.52
CA GLN A 67 -25.82 17.65 -17.43
C GLN A 67 -24.62 18.45 -16.94
N ASP A 68 -24.36 18.42 -15.62
CA ASP A 68 -23.31 19.19 -14.98
C ASP A 68 -21.92 18.90 -15.59
N THR A 69 -21.07 19.93 -15.57
CA THR A 69 -19.67 19.87 -15.98
C THR A 69 -18.70 20.01 -14.78
N ASP A 70 -19.21 20.53 -13.68
CA ASP A 70 -18.45 20.61 -12.43
C ASP A 70 -18.22 19.23 -11.80
N PRO A 71 -16.98 18.86 -11.47
CA PRO A 71 -16.67 17.53 -10.94
C PRO A 71 -17.43 17.18 -9.64
N ARG A 72 -17.64 18.15 -8.75
CA ARG A 72 -18.37 17.95 -7.49
C ARG A 72 -19.87 17.76 -7.73
N ALA A 73 -20.42 18.50 -8.68
CA ALA A 73 -21.82 18.34 -9.08
C ALA A 73 -22.06 16.97 -9.76
N ILE A 74 -21.15 16.54 -10.64
CA ILE A 74 -21.19 15.20 -11.26
C ILE A 74 -21.13 14.11 -10.17
N TRP A 75 -20.19 14.22 -9.25
CA TRP A 75 -20.05 13.27 -8.13
C TRP A 75 -21.32 13.22 -7.27
N SER A 76 -21.89 14.39 -6.94
CA SER A 76 -23.13 14.48 -6.15
C SER A 76 -24.32 13.84 -6.86
N ALA A 77 -24.46 14.06 -8.15
CA ALA A 77 -25.51 13.45 -8.96
C ALA A 77 -25.37 11.92 -9.03
N LEU A 78 -24.15 11.41 -9.30
CA LEU A 78 -23.87 9.96 -9.28
C LEU A 78 -24.16 9.34 -7.91
N LYS A 79 -23.71 9.99 -6.84
CA LYS A 79 -23.98 9.56 -5.46
C LYS A 79 -25.48 9.45 -5.19
N ASN A 80 -26.25 10.47 -5.54
CA ASN A 80 -27.69 10.51 -5.32
C ASN A 80 -28.41 9.41 -6.11
N ASN A 81 -28.08 9.29 -7.40
CA ASN A 81 -28.68 8.30 -8.30
C ASN A 81 -28.40 6.85 -7.86
N MET A 82 -27.24 6.62 -7.24
CA MET A 82 -26.82 5.28 -6.78
C MET A 82 -27.04 5.03 -5.28
N SER A 83 -27.59 5.98 -4.54
CA SER A 83 -27.69 5.93 -3.08
C SER A 83 -28.42 4.69 -2.53
N ARG A 84 -29.34 4.09 -3.33
CA ARG A 84 -30.07 2.88 -2.94
C ARG A 84 -29.26 1.59 -3.05
N VAL A 85 -28.23 1.57 -3.89
CA VAL A 85 -27.43 0.37 -4.21
C VAL A 85 -25.97 0.48 -3.79
N CYS A 86 -25.46 1.70 -3.64
CA CYS A 86 -24.07 1.96 -3.32
C CYS A 86 -23.96 2.97 -2.16
N HIS A 87 -23.23 2.58 -1.12
CA HIS A 87 -22.97 3.43 0.04
C HIS A 87 -21.52 3.98 0.08
N GLN A 88 -20.73 3.68 -0.96
CA GLN A 88 -19.36 4.16 -1.15
C GLN A 88 -18.99 4.17 -2.63
N GLU A 89 -18.07 5.05 -3.03
CA GLU A 89 -17.64 5.24 -4.43
C GLU A 89 -17.09 3.97 -5.10
N ALA A 90 -16.34 3.18 -4.36
CA ALA A 90 -15.75 1.94 -4.89
C ALA A 90 -16.81 0.95 -5.41
N CYS A 91 -18.05 1.05 -4.93
CA CYS A 91 -19.19 0.27 -5.42
C CYS A 91 -19.58 0.66 -6.86
N TRP A 92 -19.39 1.91 -7.28
CA TRP A 92 -19.82 2.41 -8.59
C TRP A 92 -19.17 1.66 -9.73
N LEU A 93 -17.90 1.30 -9.60
CA LEU A 93 -17.15 0.56 -10.62
C LEU A 93 -17.68 -0.86 -10.84
N ARG A 94 -18.41 -1.41 -9.88
CA ARG A 94 -19.03 -2.75 -9.98
C ARG A 94 -20.43 -2.72 -10.56
N GLN A 95 -20.99 -1.53 -10.81
CA GLN A 95 -22.32 -1.41 -11.42
C GLN A 95 -22.27 -1.63 -12.93
N ASN A 96 -23.33 -2.22 -13.47
CA ASN A 96 -23.43 -2.59 -14.89
C ASN A 96 -23.18 -1.45 -15.88
N PHE A 97 -23.48 -0.20 -15.50
CA PHE A 97 -23.26 0.95 -16.37
C PHE A 97 -21.75 1.27 -16.50
N ALA A 98 -20.98 0.99 -15.45
CA ALA A 98 -19.57 1.31 -15.38
C ALA A 98 -18.68 0.13 -15.83
N SER A 99 -18.97 -1.10 -15.40
CA SER A 99 -18.10 -2.27 -15.54
C SER A 99 -17.68 -2.58 -16.99
N ALA A 100 -18.55 -2.33 -17.96
CA ALA A 100 -18.29 -2.61 -19.38
C ALA A 100 -17.48 -1.51 -20.10
N GLY A 101 -17.32 -0.33 -19.50
CA GLY A 101 -16.71 0.84 -20.14
C GLY A 101 -15.47 1.38 -19.46
N MET A 102 -15.04 0.77 -18.34
CA MET A 102 -13.85 1.19 -17.59
C MET A 102 -12.59 0.50 -18.07
N ASP A 103 -11.48 1.24 -18.04
CA ASP A 103 -10.16 0.67 -18.22
C ASP A 103 -9.70 -0.09 -16.96
N LYS A 104 -8.73 -0.99 -17.14
CA LYS A 104 -8.18 -1.81 -16.05
C LYS A 104 -7.56 -0.96 -14.94
N GLU A 105 -6.93 0.15 -15.30
CA GLU A 105 -6.33 1.07 -14.34
C GLU A 105 -7.37 1.61 -13.36
N MET A 106 -8.49 2.13 -13.89
CA MET A 106 -9.57 2.68 -13.08
C MET A 106 -10.22 1.63 -12.19
N LEU A 107 -10.37 0.39 -12.70
CA LEU A 107 -10.96 -0.70 -11.92
C LEU A 107 -10.07 -1.17 -10.76
N HIS A 108 -8.75 -1.19 -10.96
CA HIS A 108 -7.83 -1.81 -10.02
C HIS A 108 -7.06 -0.82 -9.15
N TYR A 109 -6.84 0.43 -9.62
CA TYR A 109 -5.90 1.36 -8.98
C TYR A 109 -6.51 2.71 -8.54
N THR A 110 -7.82 2.89 -8.64
CA THR A 110 -8.50 4.10 -8.13
C THR A 110 -8.58 4.11 -6.61
N PHE A 111 -8.76 2.95 -6.00
CA PHE A 111 -8.96 2.76 -4.56
C PHE A 111 -7.91 1.82 -4.01
N ALA A 112 -7.59 1.96 -2.72
CA ALA A 112 -6.84 0.94 -1.99
C ALA A 112 -7.52 -0.44 -2.13
N PRO A 113 -6.79 -1.55 -2.02
CA PRO A 113 -7.37 -2.89 -2.13
C PRO A 113 -8.42 -3.14 -1.05
N GLN A 114 -9.31 -4.09 -1.31
CA GLN A 114 -10.28 -4.52 -0.29
C GLN A 114 -9.55 -5.21 0.86
N ALA A 115 -9.98 -4.91 2.07
CA ALA A 115 -9.47 -5.56 3.27
C ALA A 115 -9.71 -7.07 3.25
N PRO A 116 -8.86 -7.85 3.92
CA PRO A 116 -9.05 -9.28 4.11
C PRO A 116 -10.44 -9.61 4.62
N LYS A 117 -11.07 -10.65 4.07
CA LYS A 117 -12.41 -11.06 4.52
C LYS A 117 -12.47 -11.41 6.02
N ALA A 118 -11.37 -11.93 6.56
CA ALA A 118 -11.23 -12.28 7.97
C ALA A 118 -11.42 -11.07 8.90
N TRP A 119 -11.10 -9.84 8.44
CA TRP A 119 -11.28 -8.62 9.23
C TRP A 119 -12.75 -8.30 9.55
N LYS A 120 -13.70 -8.93 8.86
CA LYS A 120 -15.13 -8.83 9.24
C LYS A 120 -15.42 -9.42 10.61
N LYS A 121 -14.58 -10.37 11.05
CA LYS A 121 -14.69 -11.03 12.38
C LYS A 121 -13.65 -10.46 13.36
N ASN A 122 -12.43 -10.23 12.89
CA ASN A 122 -11.33 -9.73 13.68
C ASN A 122 -10.47 -8.78 12.86
N ILE A 123 -10.53 -7.48 13.13
CA ILE A 123 -9.74 -6.45 12.44
C ILE A 123 -8.23 -6.63 12.66
N HIS A 124 -7.83 -7.34 13.69
CA HIS A 124 -6.43 -7.62 14.04
C HIS A 124 -5.89 -8.90 13.37
N GLU A 125 -6.70 -9.55 12.52
CA GLU A 125 -6.23 -10.71 11.78
C GLU A 125 -5.02 -10.36 10.91
N TRP A 126 -4.11 -11.31 10.76
CA TRP A 126 -2.87 -11.14 10.03
C TRP A 126 -3.14 -10.85 8.55
N LEU A 127 -2.21 -10.11 7.94
CA LEU A 127 -2.18 -9.93 6.49
C LEU A 127 -1.54 -11.17 5.85
N SER A 128 -2.19 -11.68 4.82
CA SER A 128 -1.61 -12.70 3.96
C SER A 128 -0.59 -12.09 2.97
N SER A 129 0.20 -12.93 2.33
CA SER A 129 1.09 -12.53 1.24
C SER A 129 0.33 -11.79 0.12
N ILE A 130 -0.88 -12.25 -0.20
CA ILE A 130 -1.74 -11.62 -1.23
C ILE A 130 -2.16 -10.21 -0.80
N ASP A 131 -2.52 -10.01 0.46
CA ASP A 131 -2.94 -8.70 0.96
C ASP A 131 -1.79 -7.69 0.89
N ILE A 132 -0.59 -8.09 1.32
CA ILE A 132 0.62 -7.25 1.24
C ILE A 132 0.95 -6.93 -0.21
N ALA A 133 0.94 -7.94 -1.09
CA ALA A 133 1.20 -7.75 -2.52
C ALA A 133 0.19 -6.79 -3.16
N ASN A 134 -1.10 -6.96 -2.88
CA ASN A 134 -2.14 -6.08 -3.42
C ASN A 134 -1.95 -4.62 -3.01
N SER A 135 -1.52 -4.37 -1.77
CA SER A 135 -1.23 -3.01 -1.31
C SER A 135 0.01 -2.42 -2.01
N LEU A 136 1.14 -3.12 -1.99
CA LEU A 136 2.42 -2.59 -2.50
C LEU A 136 2.49 -2.52 -4.02
N LYS A 137 1.81 -3.43 -4.75
CA LYS A 137 1.70 -3.36 -6.22
C LYS A 137 0.96 -2.13 -6.71
N GLN A 138 0.05 -1.56 -5.92
CA GLN A 138 -0.57 -0.28 -6.27
C GLN A 138 0.45 0.88 -6.25
N TYR A 139 1.37 0.86 -5.30
CA TYR A 139 2.46 1.85 -5.24
C TYR A 139 3.49 1.64 -6.35
N GLU A 140 3.77 0.39 -6.72
CA GLU A 140 4.61 0.09 -7.87
C GLU A 140 4.00 0.61 -9.18
N HIS A 141 2.69 0.46 -9.35
CA HIS A 141 1.95 1.02 -10.48
C HIS A 141 1.98 2.55 -10.50
N ALA A 142 1.78 3.19 -9.35
CA ALA A 142 1.70 4.64 -9.23
C ALA A 142 3.08 5.35 -9.32
N VAL A 143 4.17 4.65 -8.96
CA VAL A 143 5.54 5.19 -8.92
C VAL A 143 6.45 4.38 -9.86
N PRO A 144 6.62 4.77 -11.12
CA PRO A 144 7.37 3.99 -12.12
C PRO A 144 8.81 3.64 -11.72
N SER A 145 9.46 4.46 -10.90
CA SER A 145 10.82 4.22 -10.41
C SER A 145 10.89 3.24 -9.22
N PHE A 146 9.75 2.79 -8.72
CA PHE A 146 9.65 1.81 -7.64
C PHE A 146 9.47 0.39 -8.20
N LEU A 147 10.05 -0.58 -7.52
CA LEU A 147 9.87 -2.01 -7.73
C LEU A 147 9.48 -2.64 -6.40
N PHE A 148 8.46 -3.47 -6.40
CA PHE A 148 8.10 -4.31 -5.27
C PHE A 148 8.41 -5.78 -5.59
N ILE A 149 9.15 -6.46 -4.71
CA ILE A 149 9.46 -7.89 -4.79
C ILE A 149 8.89 -8.61 -3.57
N GLY A 150 8.24 -9.72 -3.80
CA GLY A 150 7.65 -10.56 -2.75
C GLY A 150 6.13 -10.36 -2.58
N PRO A 151 5.58 -10.73 -1.43
CA PRO A 151 6.22 -11.33 -0.27
C PRO A 151 6.82 -12.71 -0.55
N SER A 152 8.07 -12.88 -0.18
CA SER A 152 8.84 -14.09 -0.42
C SER A 152 9.08 -14.86 0.90
N PRO A 153 9.13 -16.19 0.90
CA PRO A 153 9.62 -16.95 2.03
C PRO A 153 11.11 -16.70 2.26
N ILE A 154 11.61 -17.05 3.45
CA ILE A 154 13.01 -16.77 3.83
C ILE A 154 14.02 -17.56 3.00
N ASP A 155 13.66 -18.72 2.54
CA ASP A 155 14.47 -19.66 1.74
C ASP A 155 14.35 -19.42 0.22
N PHE A 156 14.18 -18.18 -0.16
CA PHE A 156 13.98 -17.73 -1.55
C PHE A 156 15.05 -18.22 -2.54
N ASP A 157 16.25 -18.56 -2.06
CA ASP A 157 17.41 -19.04 -2.84
C ASP A 157 17.53 -20.55 -2.87
N GLU A 158 16.64 -21.30 -2.22
CA GLU A 158 16.60 -22.76 -2.31
C GLU A 158 16.20 -23.17 -3.72
N VAL A 159 16.93 -24.17 -4.25
CA VAL A 159 16.67 -24.71 -5.60
C VAL A 159 15.79 -25.94 -5.45
N LEU A 160 14.62 -25.89 -6.07
CA LEU A 160 13.64 -26.97 -6.09
C LEU A 160 14.06 -28.11 -7.06
N ASP A 161 13.36 -29.24 -6.99
CA ASP A 161 13.62 -30.44 -7.80
C ASP A 161 13.57 -30.18 -9.32
N ASP A 162 12.82 -29.16 -9.76
CA ASP A 162 12.73 -28.73 -11.15
C ASP A 162 13.87 -27.79 -11.57
N GLY A 163 14.80 -27.48 -10.66
CA GLY A 163 15.95 -26.62 -10.90
C GLY A 163 15.63 -25.12 -10.82
N GLN A 164 14.42 -24.73 -10.42
CA GLN A 164 14.05 -23.34 -10.18
C GLN A 164 14.28 -22.95 -8.72
N CYS A 165 14.56 -21.68 -8.48
CA CYS A 165 14.58 -21.17 -7.11
C CYS A 165 13.16 -21.02 -6.57
N VAL A 166 13.01 -21.13 -5.26
CA VAL A 166 11.75 -20.84 -4.56
C VAL A 166 11.22 -19.44 -4.94
N TRP A 167 12.14 -18.47 -5.10
CA TRP A 167 11.78 -17.13 -5.57
C TRP A 167 12.83 -16.57 -6.54
N ASP A 168 12.63 -16.78 -7.82
CA ASP A 168 13.58 -16.47 -8.90
C ASP A 168 14.06 -15.00 -8.92
N GLU A 169 13.15 -14.04 -8.64
CA GLU A 169 13.49 -12.61 -8.67
C GLU A 169 14.53 -12.23 -7.60
N LEU A 170 14.55 -12.94 -6.47
CA LEU A 170 15.53 -12.74 -5.38
C LEU A 170 16.77 -13.58 -5.57
N CYS A 171 16.59 -14.85 -5.95
CA CYS A 171 17.67 -15.78 -6.20
C CYS A 171 18.62 -15.29 -7.33
N LYS A 172 18.04 -14.69 -8.37
CA LYS A 172 18.75 -14.16 -9.55
C LYS A 172 18.81 -12.62 -9.52
N PHE A 173 18.79 -12.02 -8.34
CA PHE A 173 18.72 -10.58 -8.17
C PHE A 173 19.97 -9.89 -8.74
N ASP A 174 19.74 -8.90 -9.59
CA ASP A 174 20.77 -8.03 -10.17
C ASP A 174 20.32 -6.57 -10.07
N ILE A 175 20.95 -5.81 -9.16
CA ILE A 175 20.62 -4.40 -8.94
C ILE A 175 20.78 -3.58 -10.21
N MET A 176 21.79 -3.88 -11.05
CA MET A 176 22.05 -3.11 -12.27
C MET A 176 21.04 -3.38 -13.37
N LYS A 177 20.47 -4.58 -13.43
CA LYS A 177 19.33 -4.89 -14.30
C LYS A 177 18.12 -4.02 -13.94
N HIS A 178 17.83 -3.85 -12.67
CA HIS A 178 16.74 -3.00 -12.20
C HIS A 178 17.01 -1.53 -12.45
N VAL A 179 18.22 -1.04 -12.19
CA VAL A 179 18.64 0.34 -12.45
C VAL A 179 18.52 0.69 -13.95
N LYS A 180 18.98 -0.20 -14.83
CA LYS A 180 18.84 -0.03 -16.29
C LYS A 180 17.39 0.05 -16.75
N ASN A 181 16.49 -0.63 -16.03
CA ASN A 181 15.05 -0.58 -16.27
C ASN A 181 14.36 0.61 -15.56
N GLY A 182 15.11 1.60 -15.07
CA GLY A 182 14.60 2.82 -14.45
C GLY A 182 14.17 2.67 -12.99
N LYS A 183 14.39 1.51 -12.38
CA LYS A 183 14.04 1.29 -10.96
C LYS A 183 15.14 1.88 -10.07
N GLN A 184 14.73 2.78 -9.19
CA GLN A 184 15.64 3.50 -8.27
C GLN A 184 15.35 3.18 -6.80
N LYS A 185 14.16 2.67 -6.52
CA LYS A 185 13.73 2.28 -5.18
C LYS A 185 13.13 0.87 -5.25
N ILE A 186 13.56 0.00 -4.36
CA ILE A 186 13.12 -1.41 -4.32
C ILE A 186 12.65 -1.71 -2.91
N GLY A 187 11.41 -2.13 -2.78
CA GLY A 187 10.82 -2.62 -1.54
C GLY A 187 10.70 -4.14 -1.61
N ILE A 188 11.14 -4.83 -0.57
CA ILE A 188 11.06 -6.29 -0.49
C ILE A 188 10.39 -6.66 0.83
N VAL A 189 9.48 -7.63 0.79
CA VAL A 189 8.87 -8.21 1.99
C VAL A 189 9.20 -9.70 2.03
N PHE A 190 9.61 -10.18 3.20
CA PHE A 190 9.91 -11.58 3.44
C PHE A 190 9.04 -12.12 4.56
N ASN A 191 8.67 -13.39 4.47
CA ASN A 191 8.22 -14.17 5.60
C ASN A 191 9.43 -14.81 6.27
N THR A 192 9.45 -14.92 7.59
CA THR A 192 10.56 -15.56 8.33
C THR A 192 10.54 -17.07 8.25
N ASP A 193 9.43 -17.66 7.81
CA ASP A 193 9.31 -19.09 7.55
C ASP A 193 9.73 -19.44 6.12
N PRO A 194 10.21 -20.69 5.90
CA PRO A 194 10.44 -21.24 4.57
C PRO A 194 9.12 -21.50 3.81
N HIS A 195 9.24 -21.80 2.51
CA HIS A 195 8.11 -21.93 1.59
C HIS A 195 7.12 -23.06 1.94
N ASP A 196 7.57 -24.09 2.65
CA ASP A 196 6.78 -25.25 3.08
C ASP A 196 6.07 -25.04 4.45
N LYS A 197 6.18 -23.84 5.04
CA LYS A 197 5.56 -23.47 6.33
C LYS A 197 4.44 -22.46 6.16
N PRO A 198 3.52 -22.38 7.14
CA PRO A 198 2.36 -21.47 7.04
C PRO A 198 2.70 -20.00 7.09
N GLY A 199 3.88 -19.62 7.53
CA GLY A 199 4.31 -18.24 7.73
C GLY A 199 4.09 -17.74 9.15
N GLU A 200 5.13 -17.13 9.74
CA GLU A 200 5.11 -16.71 11.13
C GLU A 200 5.22 -15.18 11.31
N HIS A 201 6.12 -14.54 10.57
CA HIS A 201 6.41 -13.12 10.76
C HIS A 201 6.81 -12.42 9.45
N TRP A 202 6.35 -11.17 9.29
CA TRP A 202 6.69 -10.33 8.13
C TRP A 202 7.79 -9.35 8.48
N ILE A 203 8.87 -9.40 7.70
CA ILE A 203 9.97 -8.44 7.74
C ILE A 203 10.14 -7.78 6.38
N SER A 204 10.84 -6.65 6.31
CA SER A 204 10.95 -5.91 5.07
C SER A 204 12.34 -5.29 4.87
N MET A 205 12.64 -4.99 3.61
CA MET A 205 13.85 -4.32 3.19
C MET A 205 13.53 -3.22 2.20
N PHE A 206 14.27 -2.12 2.28
CA PHE A 206 14.18 -1.04 1.30
C PHE A 206 15.56 -0.70 0.76
N ILE A 207 15.69 -0.68 -0.57
CA ILE A 207 16.92 -0.29 -1.26
C ILE A 207 16.63 1.01 -2.01
N ASP A 208 17.38 2.06 -1.69
CA ASP A 208 17.36 3.32 -2.44
C ASP A 208 18.70 3.50 -3.14
N VAL A 209 18.68 3.38 -4.46
CA VAL A 209 19.88 3.46 -5.31
C VAL A 209 20.47 4.86 -5.30
N ARG A 210 19.62 5.90 -5.33
CA ARG A 210 20.07 7.30 -5.34
C ARG A 210 20.63 7.73 -3.99
N ALA A 211 19.95 7.35 -2.90
CA ALA A 211 20.42 7.61 -1.54
C ALA A 211 21.56 6.67 -1.14
N LYS A 212 21.84 5.61 -1.94
CA LYS A 212 22.84 4.58 -1.66
C LYS A 212 22.60 3.88 -0.32
N VAL A 213 21.36 3.49 -0.06
CA VAL A 213 20.90 2.89 1.20
C VAL A 213 20.34 1.51 0.97
N ILE A 214 20.72 0.56 1.85
CA ILE A 214 20.02 -0.70 2.08
C ILE A 214 19.53 -0.64 3.53
N PHE A 215 18.23 -0.73 3.74
CA PHE A 215 17.61 -0.68 5.05
C PHE A 215 16.80 -1.95 5.31
N PHE A 216 17.25 -2.74 6.29
CA PHE A 216 16.51 -3.87 6.82
C PHE A 216 15.63 -3.43 7.99
N PHE A 217 14.38 -3.85 7.98
CA PHE A 217 13.41 -3.51 9.01
C PHE A 217 12.65 -4.75 9.48
N ASP A 218 12.81 -5.03 10.76
CA ASP A 218 11.98 -5.92 11.54
C ASP A 218 11.27 -5.10 12.62
N SER A 219 9.95 -5.16 12.68
CA SER A 219 9.16 -4.37 13.64
C SER A 219 9.40 -4.77 15.10
N THR A 220 9.87 -5.99 15.37
CA THR A 220 10.28 -6.45 16.70
C THR A 220 11.68 -5.95 17.09
N GLY A 221 12.46 -5.50 16.11
CA GLY A 221 13.85 -5.05 16.30
C GLY A 221 14.86 -6.19 16.25
N ASP A 222 14.46 -7.34 15.74
CA ASP A 222 15.34 -8.47 15.60
C ASP A 222 16.33 -8.31 14.44
N LYS A 223 17.49 -8.96 14.57
CA LYS A 223 18.53 -8.88 13.55
C LYS A 223 18.17 -9.74 12.34
N PRO A 224 18.61 -9.35 11.13
CA PRO A 224 18.34 -10.12 9.92
C PRO A 224 18.93 -11.54 10.04
N GLN A 225 18.16 -12.52 9.61
CA GLN A 225 18.59 -13.90 9.51
C GLN A 225 19.75 -14.06 8.51
N ARG A 226 20.44 -15.20 8.56
CA ARG A 226 21.65 -15.45 7.76
C ARG A 226 21.42 -15.20 6.26
N LEU A 227 20.33 -15.70 5.69
CA LEU A 227 20.02 -15.54 4.26
C LEU A 227 19.80 -14.08 3.88
N ILE A 228 19.07 -13.33 4.69
CA ILE A 228 18.87 -11.89 4.48
C ILE A 228 20.19 -11.11 4.54
N ARG A 229 21.09 -11.45 5.48
CA ARG A 229 22.43 -10.82 5.54
C ARG A 229 23.27 -11.15 4.31
N THR A 230 23.19 -12.39 3.83
CA THR A 230 23.88 -12.79 2.59
C THR A 230 23.36 -12.01 1.40
N PHE A 231 22.03 -11.84 1.29
CA PHE A 231 21.40 -11.03 0.25
C PHE A 231 21.83 -9.56 0.33
N MET A 232 21.79 -8.94 1.52
CA MET A 232 22.26 -7.55 1.70
C MET A 232 23.70 -7.38 1.26
N LYS A 233 24.58 -8.32 1.66
CA LYS A 233 25.99 -8.33 1.26
C LYS A 233 26.15 -8.42 -0.26
N MET A 234 25.41 -9.32 -0.91
CA MET A 234 25.41 -9.47 -2.37
C MET A 234 24.99 -8.18 -3.07
N VAL A 235 23.91 -7.54 -2.63
CA VAL A 235 23.44 -6.25 -3.19
C VAL A 235 24.51 -5.18 -3.02
N LYS A 236 25.16 -5.12 -1.86
CA LYS A 236 26.25 -4.20 -1.59
C LYS A 236 27.45 -4.43 -2.53
N GLU A 237 27.88 -5.67 -2.69
CA GLU A 237 28.98 -6.04 -3.59
C GLU A 237 28.68 -5.70 -5.05
N GLN A 238 27.43 -5.95 -5.50
CA GLN A 238 26.98 -5.53 -6.83
C GLN A 238 27.02 -4.01 -6.99
N GLY A 239 26.62 -3.28 -5.96
CA GLY A 239 26.67 -1.81 -5.95
C GLY A 239 28.11 -1.30 -5.99
N ASP A 240 29.00 -1.79 -5.14
CA ASP A 240 30.40 -1.38 -5.06
C ASP A 240 31.10 -1.62 -6.42
N ALA A 241 30.85 -2.76 -7.06
CA ALA A 241 31.38 -3.09 -8.40
C ALA A 241 30.90 -2.13 -9.51
N ASN A 242 29.81 -1.39 -9.27
CA ASN A 242 29.21 -0.47 -10.24
C ASN A 242 29.22 1.00 -9.78
N GLY A 243 30.05 1.35 -8.78
CA GLY A 243 30.19 2.73 -8.29
C GLY A 243 29.03 3.24 -7.44
N ILE A 244 28.24 2.35 -6.91
CA ILE A 244 27.12 2.63 -6.01
C ILE A 244 27.43 2.07 -4.60
N PRO A 245 28.25 2.74 -3.79
CA PRO A 245 28.64 2.24 -2.48
C PRO A 245 27.47 2.36 -1.49
N PHE A 246 26.71 1.29 -1.35
CA PHE A 246 25.57 1.23 -0.44
C PHE A 246 26.01 1.25 1.03
N LYS A 247 25.28 2.04 1.83
CA LYS A 247 25.35 2.01 3.29
C LYS A 247 24.20 1.15 3.82
N GLU A 248 24.55 0.16 4.63
CA GLU A 248 23.59 -0.72 5.28
C GLU A 248 23.09 -0.14 6.59
N TYR A 249 21.79 -0.28 6.83
CA TYR A 249 21.13 0.03 8.09
C TYR A 249 20.24 -1.12 8.51
N ILE A 250 20.23 -1.39 9.81
CA ILE A 250 19.42 -2.46 10.40
C ILE A 250 18.62 -1.85 11.54
N ASN A 251 17.31 -2.06 11.53
CA ASN A 251 16.48 -1.66 12.65
C ASN A 251 16.77 -2.54 13.88
N ASP A 252 17.11 -1.88 15.00
CA ASP A 252 17.27 -2.50 16.31
C ASP A 252 16.24 -1.98 17.34
N VAL A 253 15.22 -1.26 16.86
CA VAL A 253 14.17 -0.69 17.69
C VAL A 253 12.96 -1.60 17.66
N SER A 254 12.58 -2.12 18.82
CA SER A 254 11.31 -2.83 18.98
C SER A 254 10.15 -1.83 18.96
N HIS A 255 9.49 -1.72 17.81
CA HIS A 255 8.30 -0.92 17.57
C HIS A 255 7.05 -1.71 17.94
N GLN A 256 6.93 -2.91 17.37
CA GLN A 256 5.83 -3.84 17.60
C GLN A 256 5.94 -4.52 18.96
N ARG A 257 4.80 -4.67 19.62
CA ARG A 257 4.66 -5.41 20.89
C ARG A 257 3.63 -6.54 20.80
N ASN A 258 2.63 -6.40 19.94
CA ASN A 258 1.62 -7.41 19.65
C ASN A 258 2.06 -8.24 18.45
N ASP A 259 1.42 -9.35 18.20
CA ASP A 259 1.76 -10.31 17.15
C ASP A 259 1.05 -10.08 15.81
N SER A 260 0.13 -9.14 15.72
CA SER A 260 -0.77 -9.01 14.55
C SER A 260 -0.39 -7.93 13.53
N GLU A 261 0.55 -7.02 13.85
CA GLU A 261 0.78 -5.82 13.04
C GLU A 261 2.02 -5.89 12.14
N CYS A 262 2.80 -6.97 12.16
CA CYS A 262 4.07 -7.10 11.39
C CYS A 262 3.90 -6.79 9.89
N GLY A 263 2.85 -7.32 9.25
CA GLY A 263 2.55 -7.02 7.84
C GLY A 263 2.21 -5.55 7.59
N VAL A 264 1.52 -4.90 8.52
CA VAL A 264 1.21 -3.46 8.42
C VAL A 264 2.47 -2.62 8.60
N PHE A 265 3.35 -2.99 9.54
CA PHE A 265 4.66 -2.36 9.72
C PHE A 265 5.53 -2.49 8.48
N ALA A 266 5.55 -3.66 7.83
CA ALA A 266 6.31 -3.88 6.60
C ALA A 266 5.82 -2.99 5.46
N ILE A 267 4.50 -2.93 5.23
CA ILE A 267 3.89 -2.03 4.24
C ILE A 267 4.19 -0.56 4.60
N PHE A 268 4.00 -0.18 5.85
CA PHE A 268 4.22 1.18 6.34
C PHE A 268 5.65 1.66 6.09
N MET A 269 6.65 0.84 6.46
CA MET A 269 8.05 1.18 6.25
C MET A 269 8.35 1.44 4.78
N ILE A 270 7.96 0.51 3.90
CA ILE A 270 8.23 0.62 2.46
C ILE A 270 7.57 1.87 1.88
N ILE A 271 6.30 2.12 2.19
CA ILE A 271 5.55 3.27 1.64
C ILE A 271 6.14 4.60 2.15
N HIS A 272 6.47 4.71 3.44
CA HIS A 272 6.99 5.96 4.00
C HIS A 272 8.40 6.27 3.50
N MET A 273 9.24 5.26 3.30
CA MET A 273 10.54 5.41 2.65
C MET A 273 10.39 5.77 1.16
N LEU A 274 9.47 5.12 0.45
CA LEU A 274 9.19 5.39 -0.97
C LEU A 274 8.78 6.84 -1.20
N LEU A 275 7.85 7.34 -0.38
CA LEU A 275 7.29 8.69 -0.51
C LEU A 275 8.14 9.77 0.16
N GLY A 276 9.25 9.39 0.80
CA GLY A 276 10.12 10.34 1.52
C GLY A 276 9.47 10.97 2.76
N LYS A 277 8.43 10.34 3.31
CA LYS A 277 7.73 10.81 4.52
C LYS A 277 8.52 10.49 5.79
N MET A 278 9.33 9.45 5.76
CA MET A 278 10.25 9.07 6.82
C MET A 278 11.58 8.65 6.22
N THR A 279 12.62 8.82 7.00
CA THR A 279 13.99 8.41 6.71
C THR A 279 14.37 7.19 7.55
N VAL A 280 15.47 6.53 7.21
CA VAL A 280 16.04 5.45 8.04
C VAL A 280 16.21 5.91 9.50
N HIS A 281 16.68 7.15 9.71
CA HIS A 281 16.94 7.68 11.06
C HIS A 281 15.65 7.84 11.89
N ASP A 282 14.50 8.10 11.24
CA ASP A 282 13.22 8.16 11.94
C ASP A 282 12.80 6.80 12.49
N PHE A 283 13.08 5.72 11.75
CA PHE A 283 12.82 4.34 12.20
C PHE A 283 13.80 3.88 13.28
N LEU A 284 15.04 4.36 13.25
CA LEU A 284 16.08 4.00 14.23
C LEU A 284 16.04 4.88 15.51
N ASP A 285 15.17 5.88 15.58
CA ASP A 285 15.05 6.75 16.75
C ASP A 285 14.30 6.02 17.90
N LYS A 286 15.04 5.55 18.87
CA LYS A 286 14.51 4.87 20.07
C LYS A 286 13.53 5.70 20.89
N LYS A 287 13.51 7.02 20.70
CA LYS A 287 12.59 7.95 21.38
C LYS A 287 11.25 8.09 20.63
N LYS A 288 11.21 7.75 19.33
CA LYS A 288 10.04 7.90 18.46
C LYS A 288 9.51 6.54 18.01
N LYS A 289 9.21 5.67 18.97
CA LYS A 289 8.67 4.34 18.65
C LYS A 289 7.31 4.46 17.98
N LEU A 290 7.18 3.76 16.86
CA LEU A 290 5.88 3.49 16.24
C LEU A 290 5.18 2.43 17.10
N THR A 291 3.90 2.64 17.40
CA THR A 291 3.15 1.71 18.25
C THR A 291 2.17 0.88 17.43
N ASP A 292 1.77 -0.29 17.95
CA ASP A 292 0.73 -1.12 17.33
C ASP A 292 -0.57 -0.33 17.13
N LYS A 293 -0.99 0.45 18.15
CA LYS A 293 -2.17 1.33 18.05
C LYS A 293 -2.06 2.34 16.89
N TYR A 294 -0.86 2.88 16.66
CA TYR A 294 -0.61 3.76 15.51
C TYR A 294 -0.71 2.98 14.18
N MET A 295 -0.14 1.78 14.11
CA MET A 295 -0.22 0.92 12.92
C MET A 295 -1.64 0.47 12.60
N GLN A 296 -2.48 0.23 13.59
CA GLN A 296 -3.89 -0.13 13.39
C GLN A 296 -4.67 0.90 12.55
N ARG A 297 -4.31 2.19 12.64
CA ARG A 297 -4.90 3.25 11.79
C ARG A 297 -4.57 3.03 10.31
N PHE A 298 -3.37 2.51 10.02
CA PHE A 298 -2.92 2.27 8.65
C PHE A 298 -3.60 1.08 8.00
N ARG A 299 -4.20 0.16 8.76
CA ARG A 299 -5.07 -0.87 8.18
C ARG A 299 -6.19 -0.27 7.33
N ARG A 300 -6.80 0.82 7.80
CA ARG A 300 -7.87 1.53 7.07
C ARG A 300 -7.34 2.47 5.99
N LYS A 301 -6.08 2.85 6.05
CA LYS A 301 -5.44 3.65 5.01
C LYS A 301 -4.99 2.78 3.83
N PHE A 302 -4.41 1.63 4.11
CA PHE A 302 -3.90 0.73 3.08
C PHE A 302 -4.97 -0.18 2.48
N PHE A 303 -6.11 -0.33 3.16
CA PHE A 303 -7.20 -1.20 2.72
C PHE A 303 -8.57 -0.54 2.90
N ASN A 304 -9.47 -0.80 1.95
CA ASN A 304 -10.87 -0.47 2.09
C ASN A 304 -11.59 -1.55 2.90
N VAL A 305 -12.07 -1.18 4.07
CA VAL A 305 -12.75 -2.07 5.02
C VAL A 305 -14.25 -2.02 4.79
N ASP A 306 -14.89 -3.18 4.64
CA ASP A 306 -16.36 -3.28 4.54
C ASP A 306 -17.07 -2.73 5.78
N GLU A 307 -18.29 -2.21 5.60
CA GLU A 307 -19.07 -1.50 6.63
C GLU A 307 -19.35 -2.28 7.93
N LYS A 308 -19.24 -3.61 7.88
CA LYS A 308 -19.56 -4.49 9.03
C LYS A 308 -18.37 -4.78 9.95
N VAL A 309 -17.20 -4.21 9.67
CA VAL A 309 -16.03 -4.41 10.52
C VAL A 309 -16.12 -3.45 11.71
N PRO A 310 -16.09 -3.95 12.97
CA PRO A 310 -16.11 -3.10 14.14
C PRO A 310 -14.98 -2.07 14.11
N THR A 311 -15.30 -0.82 14.40
CA THR A 311 -14.28 0.17 14.74
C THR A 311 -13.65 -0.25 16.06
N PRO A 312 -12.33 -0.32 16.18
CA PRO A 312 -11.70 -0.44 17.49
C PRO A 312 -12.21 0.73 18.35
N ASN A 313 -12.69 0.45 19.56
CA ASN A 313 -12.97 1.50 20.53
C ASN A 313 -11.67 2.26 20.77
N VAL A 314 -11.59 3.45 20.21
CA VAL A 314 -10.49 4.38 20.47
C VAL A 314 -10.99 5.25 21.61
N ASP A 315 -10.84 4.76 22.84
CA ASP A 315 -10.92 5.64 24.01
C ASP A 315 -9.77 6.65 23.88
N PHE A 316 -10.13 7.93 23.88
CA PHE A 316 -9.23 9.09 23.75
C PHE A 316 -8.33 9.24 24.97
#